data_c69ed22af813c24c505ad29efd63a8fa
#
_entry.id   c69ed22af813c24c505ad29efd63a8fa
#
_cell.length_a   1.000
_cell.length_b   1.000
_cell.length_c   1.000
_cell.angle_alpha   90.00
_cell.angle_beta   90.00
_cell.angle_gamma   90.00
#
_symmetry.space_group_name_H-M   'P 1'
#
loop_
_entity.id
_entity.type
_entity.pdbx_description
1 polymer ?
#
loop_
_entity_poly.entity_id
_entity_poly.type
_entity_poly.pdbx_seq_one_letter_code
_entity_poly.pdbx_strand_id
1 'polypeptide(L)' 'MSTTRLLLSTGEWVAVDGAPDEVTRRLEDASRSTTGTLAWLTDEDGEHVGISPSHVVMLRSADG' A
#
# COMPACT_ATOMS: atom_id res chain seq x y z
N MET A 1 -12.59 -8.60 7.53
CA MET A 1 -11.45 -8.32 6.65
C MET A 1 -11.16 -6.84 6.65
N SER A 2 -9.90 -6.48 6.66
CA SER A 2 -9.49 -5.08 6.75
C SER A 2 -9.10 -4.55 5.38
N THR A 3 -9.37 -3.27 5.16
CA THR A 3 -8.99 -2.58 3.95
C THR A 3 -8.27 -1.29 4.33
N THR A 4 -7.20 -1.00 3.62
CA THR A 4 -6.42 0.22 3.83
C THR A 4 -6.41 1.01 2.54
N ARG A 5 -6.55 2.33 2.65
CA ARG A 5 -6.51 3.22 1.49
C ARG A 5 -5.19 3.98 1.48
N LEU A 6 -4.56 3.98 0.32
CA LEU A 6 -3.30 4.65 0.13
C LEU A 6 -3.49 5.84 -0.80
N LEU A 7 -2.98 6.99 -0.40
CA LEU A 7 -2.95 8.16 -1.27
C LEU A 7 -1.58 8.22 -1.91
N LEU A 8 -1.55 8.19 -3.22
CA LEU A 8 -0.31 8.25 -3.97
C LEU A 8 0.04 9.70 -4.31
N SER A 9 1.31 9.93 -4.65
CA SER A 9 1.79 11.28 -4.99
C SER A 9 1.11 11.86 -6.23
N THR A 10 0.46 11.02 -7.03
CA THR A 10 -0.32 11.47 -8.20
C THR A 10 -1.68 12.01 -7.81
N GLY A 11 -2.09 11.83 -6.56
CA GLY A 11 -3.42 12.20 -6.09
C GLY A 11 -4.42 11.07 -6.15
N GLU A 12 -4.01 9.91 -6.63
CA GLU A 12 -4.90 8.75 -6.70
C GLU A 12 -4.99 8.02 -5.36
N TRP A 13 -6.19 7.51 -5.07
CA TRP A 13 -6.41 6.65 -3.92
C TRP A 13 -6.51 5.20 -4.38
N VAL A 14 -5.83 4.32 -3.67
CA VAL A 14 -5.87 2.89 -3.97
C VAL A 14 -6.28 2.15 -2.70
N ALA A 15 -7.31 1.30 -2.81
CA ALA A 15 -7.74 0.48 -1.69
C ALA A 15 -7.08 -0.90 -1.81
N VAL A 16 -6.45 -1.34 -0.72
CA VAL A 16 -5.76 -2.63 -0.70
C VAL A 16 -6.21 -3.43 0.50
N ASP A 17 -6.13 -4.76 0.38
CA ASP A 17 -6.44 -5.67 1.48
C ASP A 17 -5.37 -5.59 2.56
N GLY A 18 -5.79 -5.68 3.80
CA GLY A 18 -4.90 -5.73 4.94
C GLY A 18 -5.14 -4.56 5.88
N ALA A 19 -4.79 -4.76 7.14
CA ALA A 19 -4.87 -3.71 8.14
C ALA A 19 -3.77 -2.66 7.91
N PRO A 20 -3.98 -1.42 8.34
CA PRO A 20 -2.98 -0.36 8.11
C PRO A 20 -1.57 -0.72 8.59
N ASP A 21 -1.44 -1.35 9.74
CA ASP A 21 -0.11 -1.72 10.25
C ASP A 21 0.54 -2.82 9.43
N GLU A 22 -0.24 -3.75 8.88
CA GLU A 22 0.28 -4.78 8.00
C GLU A 22 0.75 -4.18 6.68
N VAL A 23 -0.05 -3.29 6.11
CA VAL A 23 0.29 -2.61 4.85
C VAL A 23 1.54 -1.75 5.06
N THR A 24 1.61 -1.03 6.18
CA THR A 24 2.78 -0.22 6.52
C THR A 24 4.04 -1.08 6.57
N ARG A 25 3.94 -2.26 7.19
CA ARG A 25 5.09 -3.16 7.29
C ARG A 25 5.58 -3.58 5.90
N ARG A 26 4.66 -3.90 4.99
CA ARG A 26 5.04 -4.29 3.64
C ARG A 26 5.71 -3.15 2.88
N LEU A 27 5.21 -1.93 3.08
CA LEU A 27 5.81 -0.76 2.46
C LEU A 27 7.21 -0.50 3.03
N GLU A 28 7.37 -0.64 4.35
CA GLU A 28 8.66 -0.45 4.98
C GLU A 28 9.69 -1.49 4.53
N ASP A 29 9.26 -2.75 4.43
CA ASP A 29 10.14 -3.82 3.97
C ASP A 29 10.61 -3.56 2.55
N ALA A 30 9.73 -3.10 1.69
CA ALA A 30 10.08 -2.77 0.31
C ALA A 30 11.04 -1.58 0.25
N SER A 31 10.84 -0.58 1.12
CA SER A 31 11.69 0.61 1.13
C SER A 31 13.11 0.32 1.62
N ARG A 32 13.30 -0.77 2.37
CA ARG A 32 14.62 -1.17 2.83
C ARG A 32 15.40 -1.93 1.77
N SER A 33 14.72 -2.33 0.69
CA SER A 33 15.39 -3.05 -0.38
C SER A 33 16.31 -2.10 -1.14
N THR A 34 17.51 -2.56 -1.43
CA THR A 34 18.48 -1.77 -2.17
C THR A 34 18.20 -1.75 -3.67
N THR A 35 17.25 -2.55 -4.13
CA THR A 35 16.95 -2.70 -5.55
C THR A 35 15.76 -1.87 -6.02
N GLY A 36 15.21 -1.02 -5.19
CA GLY A 36 14.07 -0.21 -5.55
C GLY A 36 12.82 -1.02 -5.79
N THR A 37 12.61 -2.04 -5.00
CA THR A 37 11.52 -2.98 -5.16
C THR A 37 10.17 -2.35 -4.85
N LEU A 38 9.16 -2.77 -5.59
CA LEU A 38 7.78 -2.38 -5.32
C LEU A 38 7.22 -3.20 -4.18
N ALA A 39 6.32 -2.60 -3.41
CA ALA A 39 5.54 -3.34 -2.43
C ALA A 39 4.35 -3.95 -3.16
N TRP A 40 4.24 -5.28 -3.14
CA TRP A 40 3.15 -5.98 -3.83
C TRP A 40 2.01 -6.21 -2.86
N LEU A 41 0.88 -5.63 -3.19
CA LEU A 41 -0.33 -5.70 -2.37
C LEU A 41 -1.47 -6.23 -3.22
N THR A 42 -2.57 -6.61 -2.58
CA THR A 42 -3.77 -7.07 -3.29
C THR A 42 -4.83 -5.99 -3.17
N ASP A 43 -5.38 -5.58 -4.30
CA ASP A 43 -6.44 -4.57 -4.28
C ASP A 43 -7.79 -5.21 -3.95
N GLU A 44 -8.85 -4.40 -3.89
CA GLU A 44 -10.17 -4.90 -3.52
C GLU A 44 -10.80 -5.79 -4.58
N ASP A 45 -10.27 -5.79 -5.79
CA ASP A 45 -10.72 -6.69 -6.87
C ASP A 45 -9.96 -8.01 -6.88
N GLY A 46 -9.02 -8.19 -5.94
CA GLY A 46 -8.21 -9.39 -5.86
C GLY A 46 -7.00 -9.37 -6.76
N GLU A 47 -6.69 -8.26 -7.38
CA GLU A 47 -5.54 -8.16 -8.26
C GLU A 47 -4.30 -7.69 -7.50
N HIS A 48 -3.14 -8.16 -7.93
CA HIS A 48 -1.88 -7.74 -7.34
C HIS A 48 -1.47 -6.40 -7.94
N VAL A 49 -1.14 -5.45 -7.05
CA VAL A 49 -0.66 -4.14 -7.47
C VAL A 49 0.70 -3.89 -6.82
N GLY A 50 1.64 -3.40 -7.63
CA GLY A 50 2.97 -3.03 -7.14
C GLY A 50 3.01 -1.53 -6.91
N ILE A 51 3.32 -1.14 -5.69
CA ILE A 51 3.32 0.27 -5.30
C ILE A 51 4.70 0.65 -4.79
N SER A 52 5.23 1.75 -5.31
CA SER A 52 6.50 2.27 -4.82
C SER A 52 6.27 2.96 -3.49
N PRO A 53 6.95 2.53 -2.42
CA PRO A 53 6.77 3.15 -1.10
C PRO A 53 7.02 4.65 -1.10
N SER A 54 7.93 5.13 -1.94
CA SER A 54 8.26 6.56 -2.01
C SER A 54 7.13 7.41 -2.58
N HIS A 55 6.16 6.80 -3.24
CA HIS A 55 5.02 7.51 -3.81
C HIS A 55 3.79 7.50 -2.92
N VAL A 56 3.85 6.85 -1.77
CA VAL A 56 2.75 6.83 -0.82
C VAL A 56 2.86 8.05 0.10
N VAL A 57 1.86 8.91 0.05
CA VAL A 57 1.83 10.16 0.82
C VAL A 57 1.06 9.96 2.11
N MET A 58 -0.02 9.19 2.08
CA MET A 58 -0.89 9.00 3.22
C MET A 58 -1.48 7.60 3.18
N LEU A 59 -1.71 7.05 4.35
CA LEU A 59 -2.32 5.74 4.51
C LEU A 59 -3.38 5.86 5.59
N ARG A 60 -4.55 5.30 5.36
CA ARG A 60 -5.61 5.35 6.34
C ARG A 60 -6.49 4.10 6.27
N SER A 61 -7.07 3.75 7.40
CA SER A 61 -8.00 2.64 7.45
C SER A 61 -9.29 3.00 6.71
N ALA A 62 -9.78 2.06 5.90
CA ALA A 62 -11.04 2.23 5.20
C ALA A 62 -12.19 1.51 5.91
N ASP A 63 -11.92 0.90 7.05
CA ASP A 63 -12.92 0.12 7.76
C ASP A 63 -13.77 0.94 8.72
N GLY A 64 -14.02 2.11 8.40
CA GLY A 64 -14.94 2.95 9.12
C GLY A 64 -14.44 3.48 10.43
#